data_731ad396ecf3b7a03441bac8d7095d5d
#
_entry.id   731ad396ecf3b7a03441bac8d7095d5d
#
_cell.length_a   1.000
_cell.length_b   1.000
_cell.length_c   1.000
_cell.angle_alpha   90.00
_cell.angle_beta   90.00
_cell.angle_gamma   90.00
#
_symmetry.space_group_name_H-M   'P 1'
#
loop_
_entity.id
_entity.type
_entity.pdbx_description
1 polymer ?
#
loop_
_entity_poly.entity_id
_entity_poly.type
_entity_poly.pdbx_seq_one_letter_code
_entity_poly.pdbx_strand_id
1 'polypeptide(L)'
;SFSPQSATVEMGLLEKATQVILEQRPAYQGPDRPIGHHRPETITRRLAHLMWLPRFDLTRPYQLRQIRPLGLGVVVGGGPTLGYSAVEHFLGDLEALRVAAPLGDALMQRYLEIWPVPAEGAFFYLDTRRKVNYSSYPIAAGKISASDRVLGATTQLFLHDADGHGLHMHSGPGDDHITRTLEPFAQRFVPLIGRDKVRGIVADQEMRSVALFLALEAMDHLGFVTIAPTPTPKQEAALEVQGLFVPYLRDAESGELTHWVAHAHTLLQDRRKGLSYPCELTLVVDCRSGLPGRLVPVLHNLREEELPVEVPHTVYVDRWESQERVFRDMRACQNLDVNYGHKKVLVPNRRVERKRDALQHKLHTWDKRVATAQRKTHEYAEQI
;
A
#
# COMPACT_ATOMS: atom_id res chain seq x y z
N SER A 1 -10.25 -3.38 -29.67
CA SER A 1 -9.68 -3.83 -28.37
C SER A 1 -8.19 -4.05 -28.54
N PHE A 2 -7.39 -3.15 -27.99
CA PHE A 2 -5.93 -3.31 -27.95
C PHE A 2 -5.60 -4.58 -27.15
N SER A 3 -4.76 -5.45 -27.69
CA SER A 3 -4.20 -6.53 -26.89
C SER A 3 -3.21 -5.92 -25.88
N PRO A 4 -3.07 -6.47 -24.66
CA PRO A 4 -2.06 -6.01 -23.71
C PRO A 4 -0.64 -6.00 -24.26
N GLN A 5 -0.37 -6.85 -25.26
CA GLN A 5 0.90 -6.91 -25.95
C GLN A 5 1.13 -5.68 -26.84
N SER A 6 0.10 -5.23 -27.60
CA SER A 6 0.19 -4.01 -28.38
C SER A 6 0.49 -2.81 -27.51
N ALA A 7 -0.25 -2.63 -26.41
CA ALA A 7 -0.01 -1.54 -25.46
C ALA A 7 1.42 -1.58 -24.89
N THR A 8 1.92 -2.74 -24.46
CA THR A 8 3.27 -2.89 -23.90
C THR A 8 4.35 -2.54 -24.92
N VAL A 9 4.17 -2.94 -26.18
CA VAL A 9 5.09 -2.62 -27.28
C VAL A 9 5.01 -1.14 -27.64
N GLU A 10 3.81 -0.59 -27.81
CA GLU A 10 3.61 0.82 -28.11
C GLU A 10 4.16 1.74 -27.02
N MET A 11 4.04 1.36 -25.78
CA MET A 11 4.60 2.10 -24.65
C MET A 11 6.12 1.95 -24.52
N GLY A 12 6.75 1.01 -25.21
CA GLY A 12 8.19 0.75 -25.10
C GLY A 12 8.64 0.26 -23.72
N LEU A 13 7.74 -0.40 -22.96
CA LEU A 13 8.03 -0.78 -21.56
C LEU A 13 9.09 -1.86 -21.47
N LEU A 14 9.10 -2.83 -22.39
CA LEU A 14 10.08 -3.93 -22.41
C LEU A 14 11.49 -3.43 -22.76
N GLU A 15 11.57 -2.52 -23.73
CA GLU A 15 12.81 -1.87 -24.13
C GLU A 15 13.39 -1.03 -22.99
N LYS A 16 12.54 -0.25 -22.33
CA LYS A 16 12.94 0.56 -21.17
C LYS A 16 13.41 -0.32 -20.01
N ALA A 17 12.68 -1.39 -19.69
CA ALA A 17 13.07 -2.36 -18.68
C ALA A 17 14.40 -3.05 -19.02
N THR A 18 14.60 -3.42 -20.29
CA THR A 18 15.85 -4.02 -20.76
C THR A 18 17.01 -3.05 -20.59
N GLN A 19 16.84 -1.78 -20.95
CA GLN A 19 17.84 -0.73 -20.78
C GLN A 19 18.27 -0.60 -19.33
N VAL A 20 17.32 -0.49 -18.39
CA VAL A 20 17.60 -0.39 -16.95
C VAL A 20 18.42 -1.57 -16.45
N ILE A 21 18.07 -2.79 -16.86
CA ILE A 21 18.80 -4.00 -16.47
C ILE A 21 20.25 -3.94 -16.98
N LEU A 22 20.44 -3.47 -18.21
CA LEU A 22 21.78 -3.34 -18.81
C LEU A 22 22.61 -2.28 -18.08
N GLU A 23 22.02 -1.19 -17.67
CA GLU A 23 22.66 -0.10 -16.92
C GLU A 23 23.11 -0.52 -15.52
N GLN A 24 22.40 -1.45 -14.87
CA GLN A 24 22.79 -1.97 -13.55
C GLN A 24 23.95 -3.01 -13.61
N ARG A 25 24.27 -3.56 -14.76
CA ARG A 25 25.34 -4.57 -14.90
C ARG A 25 26.72 -4.10 -14.47
N PRO A 26 27.21 -2.91 -14.85
CA PRO A 26 28.54 -2.43 -14.47
C PRO A 26 28.69 -2.23 -12.95
N ALA A 27 27.60 -1.96 -12.23
CA ALA A 27 27.60 -1.75 -10.79
C ALA A 27 27.73 -3.05 -9.98
N TYR A 28 27.58 -4.21 -10.61
CA TYR A 28 27.67 -5.49 -9.93
C TYR A 28 29.12 -5.92 -9.74
N GLN A 29 29.53 -6.09 -8.48
CA GLN A 29 30.90 -6.47 -8.09
C GLN A 29 31.02 -7.93 -7.58
N GLY A 30 29.95 -8.73 -7.69
CA GLY A 30 29.96 -10.12 -7.23
C GLY A 30 30.77 -11.07 -8.15
N PRO A 31 31.07 -12.30 -7.65
CA PRO A 31 31.88 -13.27 -8.37
C PRO A 31 31.20 -13.80 -9.64
N ASP A 32 29.88 -13.91 -9.62
CA ASP A 32 29.10 -14.36 -10.77
C ASP A 32 28.52 -13.14 -11.49
N ARG A 33 28.71 -13.05 -12.80
CA ARG A 33 28.15 -11.94 -13.59
C ARG A 33 26.66 -12.22 -13.86
N PRO A 34 25.70 -11.58 -13.13
CA PRO A 34 24.29 -11.76 -13.41
C PRO A 34 23.99 -11.37 -14.84
N ILE A 35 23.06 -12.11 -15.47
CA ILE A 35 22.67 -11.91 -16.89
C ILE A 35 23.84 -12.14 -17.87
N GLY A 36 25.06 -12.32 -17.40
CA GLY A 36 26.24 -12.71 -18.20
C GLY A 36 26.38 -11.87 -19.46
N HIS A 37 26.56 -12.54 -20.62
CA HIS A 37 26.68 -11.94 -21.93
C HIS A 37 25.34 -11.90 -22.72
N HIS A 38 24.18 -11.93 -22.01
CA HIS A 38 22.90 -11.88 -22.73
C HIS A 38 22.75 -10.60 -23.53
N ARG A 39 22.36 -10.79 -24.79
CA ARG A 39 22.02 -9.69 -25.67
C ARG A 39 20.72 -9.01 -25.24
N PRO A 40 20.53 -7.73 -25.53
CA PRO A 40 19.29 -7.00 -25.19
C PRO A 40 18.02 -7.76 -25.60
N GLU A 41 17.98 -8.35 -26.79
CA GLU A 41 16.82 -9.09 -27.29
C GLU A 41 16.50 -10.33 -26.42
N THR A 42 17.52 -10.95 -25.85
CA THR A 42 17.35 -12.09 -24.93
C THR A 42 16.74 -11.64 -23.62
N ILE A 43 17.15 -10.49 -23.09
CA ILE A 43 16.60 -9.90 -21.86
C ILE A 43 15.15 -9.50 -22.10
N THR A 44 14.85 -8.76 -23.18
CA THR A 44 13.51 -8.35 -23.56
C THR A 44 12.57 -9.55 -23.67
N ARG A 45 13.01 -10.62 -24.35
CA ARG A 45 12.22 -11.85 -24.47
C ARG A 45 11.96 -12.53 -23.12
N ARG A 46 12.93 -12.55 -22.22
CA ARG A 46 12.76 -13.11 -20.88
C ARG A 46 11.78 -12.28 -20.06
N LEU A 47 11.86 -10.96 -20.12
CA LEU A 47 10.88 -10.07 -19.49
C LEU A 47 9.47 -10.30 -20.04
N ALA A 48 9.32 -10.40 -21.36
CA ALA A 48 8.04 -10.72 -21.99
C ALA A 48 7.48 -12.05 -21.47
N HIS A 49 8.31 -13.09 -21.34
CA HIS A 49 7.86 -14.36 -20.75
C HIS A 49 7.34 -14.17 -19.31
N LEU A 50 8.07 -13.44 -18.46
CA LEU A 50 7.64 -13.18 -17.09
C LEU A 50 6.30 -12.44 -17.04
N MET A 51 6.09 -11.45 -17.91
CA MET A 51 4.83 -10.68 -17.97
C MET A 51 3.64 -11.53 -18.41
N TRP A 52 3.88 -12.55 -19.25
CA TRP A 52 2.81 -13.40 -19.74
C TRP A 52 2.47 -14.59 -18.84
N LEU A 53 3.38 -15.01 -17.92
CA LEU A 53 3.11 -16.12 -17.02
C LEU A 53 1.76 -16.01 -16.29
N PRO A 54 1.42 -14.87 -15.62
CA PRO A 54 0.14 -14.75 -14.93
C PRO A 54 -1.08 -14.83 -15.85
N ARG A 55 -0.94 -14.38 -17.11
CA ARG A 55 -2.03 -14.44 -18.11
C ARG A 55 -2.39 -15.85 -18.53
N PHE A 56 -1.45 -16.77 -18.44
CA PHE A 56 -1.65 -18.20 -18.71
C PHE A 56 -1.89 -19.01 -17.44
N ASP A 57 -2.25 -18.34 -16.34
CA ASP A 57 -2.44 -18.96 -15.03
C ASP A 57 -1.21 -19.73 -14.52
N LEU A 58 -0.03 -19.33 -14.99
CA LEU A 58 1.25 -19.87 -14.57
C LEU A 58 1.74 -19.10 -13.37
N THR A 59 1.31 -19.53 -12.23
CA THR A 59 1.53 -18.84 -10.96
C THR A 59 2.87 -19.20 -10.32
N ARG A 60 3.53 -20.23 -10.85
CA ARG A 60 4.81 -20.74 -10.32
C ARG A 60 5.74 -21.12 -11.45
N PRO A 61 7.03 -20.74 -11.43
CA PRO A 61 7.98 -21.08 -12.50
C PRO A 61 8.02 -22.57 -12.83
N TYR A 62 7.89 -23.46 -11.83
CA TYR A 62 7.95 -24.92 -12.07
C TYR A 62 6.81 -25.45 -12.95
N GLN A 63 5.68 -24.76 -13.04
CA GLN A 63 4.56 -25.14 -13.92
C GLN A 63 4.96 -25.08 -15.41
N LEU A 64 6.01 -24.32 -15.72
CA LEU A 64 6.61 -24.33 -17.06
C LEU A 64 7.08 -25.73 -17.52
N ARG A 65 7.33 -26.65 -16.60
CA ARG A 65 7.67 -28.05 -16.93
C ARG A 65 6.50 -28.80 -17.60
N GLN A 66 5.29 -28.31 -17.38
CA GLN A 66 4.07 -28.94 -17.91
C GLN A 66 3.62 -28.35 -19.25
N ILE A 67 4.26 -27.28 -19.71
CA ILE A 67 3.92 -26.57 -20.93
C ILE A 67 4.76 -27.08 -22.10
N ARG A 68 4.09 -27.21 -23.25
CA ARG A 68 4.77 -27.56 -24.51
C ARG A 68 5.79 -26.47 -24.85
N PRO A 69 7.02 -26.85 -25.28
CA PRO A 69 8.12 -25.90 -25.51
C PRO A 69 7.82 -24.75 -26.47
N LEU A 70 6.88 -24.91 -27.38
CA LEU A 70 6.56 -23.90 -28.38
C LEU A 70 5.35 -23.00 -28.00
N GLY A 71 4.53 -23.41 -27.02
CA GLY A 71 3.25 -22.72 -26.75
C GLY A 71 3.43 -21.25 -26.37
N LEU A 72 4.04 -20.98 -25.23
CA LEU A 72 4.24 -19.62 -24.75
C LEU A 72 5.28 -18.85 -25.61
N GLY A 73 6.28 -19.56 -26.15
CA GLY A 73 7.30 -18.96 -27.00
C GLY A 73 6.75 -18.26 -28.23
N VAL A 74 5.72 -18.81 -28.87
CA VAL A 74 5.06 -18.20 -30.02
C VAL A 74 4.38 -16.87 -29.62
N VAL A 75 3.73 -16.86 -28.46
CA VAL A 75 3.00 -15.65 -27.98
C VAL A 75 3.95 -14.49 -27.66
N VAL A 76 5.16 -14.78 -27.19
CA VAL A 76 6.14 -13.76 -26.79
C VAL A 76 7.15 -13.38 -27.87
N GLY A 77 6.82 -13.61 -29.14
CA GLY A 77 7.65 -13.19 -30.27
C GLY A 77 8.52 -14.28 -30.90
N GLY A 78 8.17 -15.55 -30.68
CA GLY A 78 8.80 -16.69 -31.33
C GLY A 78 9.92 -17.35 -30.51
N GLY A 79 10.29 -18.54 -30.97
CA GLY A 79 11.29 -19.37 -30.31
C GLY A 79 10.70 -20.27 -29.21
N PRO A 80 11.52 -21.09 -28.54
CA PRO A 80 11.04 -21.99 -27.52
C PRO A 80 10.63 -21.23 -26.25
N THR A 81 9.64 -21.75 -25.55
CA THR A 81 9.28 -21.31 -24.19
C THR A 81 10.49 -21.44 -23.27
N LEU A 82 10.71 -20.44 -22.40
CA LEU A 82 11.74 -20.54 -21.37
C LEU A 82 11.44 -21.70 -20.44
N GLY A 83 12.46 -22.54 -20.21
CA GLY A 83 12.37 -23.59 -19.22
C GLY A 83 12.38 -23.02 -17.77
N TYR A 84 11.85 -23.81 -16.84
CA TYR A 84 11.79 -23.47 -15.43
C TYR A 84 13.13 -22.92 -14.87
N SER A 85 14.24 -23.65 -15.08
CA SER A 85 15.55 -23.23 -14.56
C SER A 85 16.02 -21.90 -15.16
N ALA A 86 15.73 -21.65 -16.44
CA ALA A 86 16.09 -20.39 -17.08
C ALA A 86 15.32 -19.18 -16.49
N VAL A 87 14.08 -19.37 -16.09
CA VAL A 87 13.29 -18.35 -15.39
C VAL A 87 13.82 -18.13 -13.98
N GLU A 88 14.12 -19.20 -13.23
CA GLU A 88 14.66 -19.06 -11.86
C GLU A 88 16.03 -18.37 -11.87
N HIS A 89 16.94 -18.76 -12.75
CA HIS A 89 18.24 -18.09 -12.86
C HIS A 89 18.07 -16.61 -13.23
N PHE A 90 17.15 -16.30 -14.17
CA PHE A 90 16.91 -14.92 -14.57
C PHE A 90 16.33 -14.07 -13.42
N LEU A 91 15.42 -14.61 -12.62
CA LEU A 91 14.91 -13.94 -11.42
C LEU A 91 16.02 -13.73 -10.38
N GLY A 92 16.87 -14.72 -10.18
CA GLY A 92 18.05 -14.58 -9.31
C GLY A 92 19.04 -13.52 -9.79
N ASP A 93 19.25 -13.43 -11.11
CA ASP A 93 20.07 -12.39 -11.72
C ASP A 93 19.49 -10.99 -11.48
N LEU A 94 18.16 -10.82 -11.66
CA LEU A 94 17.47 -9.55 -11.39
C LEU A 94 17.56 -9.14 -9.92
N GLU A 95 17.44 -10.10 -9.00
CA GLU A 95 17.62 -9.89 -7.57
C GLU A 95 19.05 -9.43 -7.25
N ALA A 96 20.05 -10.13 -7.76
CA ALA A 96 21.46 -9.80 -7.56
C ALA A 96 21.80 -8.39 -8.08
N LEU A 97 21.22 -7.98 -9.20
CA LEU A 97 21.38 -6.64 -9.76
C LEU A 97 20.55 -5.57 -9.04
N ARG A 98 19.66 -5.95 -8.11
CA ARG A 98 18.77 -5.02 -7.38
C ARG A 98 17.96 -4.09 -8.29
N VAL A 99 17.49 -4.60 -9.41
CA VAL A 99 16.85 -3.78 -10.45
C VAL A 99 15.44 -3.30 -10.10
N ALA A 100 14.80 -3.85 -9.08
CA ALA A 100 13.38 -3.60 -8.78
C ALA A 100 13.06 -2.10 -8.63
N ALA A 101 13.87 -1.39 -7.86
CA ALA A 101 13.65 0.03 -7.62
C ALA A 101 13.98 0.90 -8.84
N PRO A 102 15.16 0.80 -9.49
CA PRO A 102 15.43 1.53 -10.75
C PRO A 102 14.43 1.24 -11.85
N LEU A 103 13.96 -0.02 -11.92
CA LEU A 103 12.93 -0.42 -12.89
C LEU A 103 11.59 0.27 -12.62
N GLY A 104 11.16 0.30 -11.36
CA GLY A 104 9.95 1.02 -10.97
C GLY A 104 10.00 2.50 -11.35
N ASP A 105 11.12 3.17 -11.06
CA ASP A 105 11.33 4.58 -11.42
C ASP A 105 11.25 4.80 -12.93
N ALA A 106 11.96 3.98 -13.70
CA ALA A 106 12.03 4.13 -15.16
C ALA A 106 10.68 3.85 -15.85
N LEU A 107 9.92 2.86 -15.36
CA LEU A 107 8.58 2.57 -15.86
C LEU A 107 7.61 3.69 -15.49
N MET A 108 7.69 4.23 -14.30
CA MET A 108 6.89 5.38 -13.90
C MET A 108 7.21 6.62 -14.75
N GLN A 109 8.48 6.95 -14.97
CA GLN A 109 8.88 8.04 -15.86
C GLN A 109 8.33 7.82 -17.27
N ARG A 110 8.44 6.59 -17.80
CA ARG A 110 7.90 6.27 -19.12
C ARG A 110 6.38 6.44 -19.18
N TYR A 111 5.67 6.05 -18.13
CA TYR A 111 4.24 6.28 -18.03
C TYR A 111 3.92 7.79 -18.09
N LEU A 112 4.62 8.60 -17.29
CA LEU A 112 4.41 10.05 -17.21
C LEU A 112 4.78 10.81 -18.49
N GLU A 113 5.69 10.25 -19.33
CA GLU A 113 5.98 10.77 -20.67
C GLU A 113 4.79 10.60 -21.62
N ILE A 114 4.01 9.53 -21.45
CA ILE A 114 2.86 9.19 -22.31
C ILE A 114 1.58 9.86 -21.78
N TRP A 115 1.39 9.85 -20.47
CA TRP A 115 0.27 10.48 -19.78
C TRP A 115 0.79 11.48 -18.74
N PRO A 116 1.10 12.69 -19.18
CA PRO A 116 1.64 13.72 -18.29
C PRO A 116 0.60 14.15 -17.27
N VAL A 117 1.07 14.41 -16.05
CA VAL A 117 0.23 14.99 -15.01
C VAL A 117 -0.26 16.37 -15.45
N PRO A 118 -1.53 16.72 -15.25
CA PRO A 118 -2.08 18.04 -15.52
C PRO A 118 -1.25 19.18 -14.92
N ALA A 119 -1.28 20.35 -15.57
CA ALA A 119 -0.51 21.51 -15.11
C ALA A 119 -0.93 21.98 -13.71
N GLU A 120 -2.21 21.85 -13.38
CA GLU A 120 -2.78 22.14 -12.06
C GLU A 120 -2.43 21.12 -10.99
N GLY A 121 -1.71 20.08 -11.37
CA GLY A 121 -1.34 18.97 -10.50
C GLY A 121 -2.47 17.96 -10.26
N ALA A 122 -2.12 16.84 -9.59
CA ALA A 122 -3.04 15.76 -9.30
C ALA A 122 -2.86 15.21 -7.88
N PHE A 123 -3.89 14.51 -7.41
CA PHE A 123 -3.80 13.64 -6.24
C PHE A 123 -3.33 12.25 -6.64
N PHE A 124 -2.52 11.64 -5.78
CA PHE A 124 -2.01 10.29 -5.97
C PHE A 124 -2.47 9.40 -4.83
N TYR A 125 -2.86 8.19 -5.19
CA TYR A 125 -3.51 7.26 -4.26
C TYR A 125 -2.54 6.18 -3.84
N LEU A 126 -2.51 5.90 -2.54
CA LEU A 126 -1.66 4.87 -1.94
C LEU A 126 -2.50 3.82 -1.23
N ASP A 127 -2.14 2.58 -1.44
CA ASP A 127 -2.70 1.46 -0.72
C ASP A 127 -1.64 0.46 -0.29
N THR A 128 -1.88 -0.12 0.88
CA THR A 128 -0.98 -1.09 1.49
C THR A 128 -1.57 -2.48 1.38
N ARG A 129 -0.82 -3.38 0.79
CA ARG A 129 -1.19 -4.78 0.71
C ARG A 129 -0.14 -5.67 1.33
N ARG A 130 -0.58 -6.72 2.03
CA ARG A 130 0.31 -7.78 2.52
C ARG A 130 0.12 -9.05 1.73
N LYS A 131 1.18 -9.44 1.03
CA LYS A 131 1.24 -10.69 0.28
C LYS A 131 1.85 -11.78 1.17
N VAL A 132 1.07 -12.81 1.45
CA VAL A 132 1.54 -13.98 2.23
C VAL A 132 2.65 -14.67 1.46
N ASN A 133 3.72 -15.02 2.14
CA ASN A 133 4.85 -15.73 1.59
C ASN A 133 4.99 -17.10 2.28
N TYR A 134 4.73 -18.16 1.57
CA TYR A 134 4.86 -19.53 2.05
C TYR A 134 6.28 -20.06 1.73
N SER A 135 7.28 -19.40 2.27
CA SER A 135 8.69 -19.76 2.11
C SER A 135 9.21 -20.53 3.32
N SER A 136 10.23 -21.36 3.12
CA SER A 136 11.02 -21.94 4.20
C SER A 136 12.01 -20.95 4.81
N TYR A 137 12.23 -19.81 4.14
CA TYR A 137 13.09 -18.76 4.68
C TYR A 137 12.35 -17.96 5.76
N PRO A 138 13.03 -17.56 6.83
CA PRO A 138 12.47 -16.69 7.84
C PRO A 138 12.24 -15.31 7.25
N ILE A 139 10.97 -14.93 7.13
CA ILE A 139 10.55 -13.59 6.70
C ILE A 139 9.71 -12.95 7.78
N ALA A 140 9.75 -11.62 7.83
CA ALA A 140 8.96 -10.87 8.78
C ALA A 140 7.45 -11.18 8.62
N ALA A 141 6.76 -11.29 9.74
CA ALA A 141 5.35 -11.63 9.76
C ALA A 141 4.47 -10.39 9.81
N GLY A 142 3.45 -10.34 8.95
CA GLY A 142 2.46 -9.28 8.91
C GLY A 142 1.04 -9.79 9.16
N LYS A 143 0.16 -8.92 9.62
CA LYS A 143 -1.27 -9.24 9.76
C LYS A 143 -1.92 -9.26 8.37
N ILE A 144 -2.51 -10.38 8.01
CA ILE A 144 -3.25 -10.55 6.75
C ILE A 144 -4.73 -10.26 7.02
N SER A 145 -5.21 -9.13 6.55
CA SER A 145 -6.58 -8.64 6.83
C SER A 145 -7.65 -9.64 6.39
N ALA A 146 -7.49 -10.26 5.21
CA ALA A 146 -8.47 -11.22 4.67
C ALA A 146 -8.66 -12.49 5.51
N SER A 147 -7.69 -12.87 6.35
CA SER A 147 -7.75 -14.10 7.16
C SER A 147 -7.59 -13.83 8.65
N ASP A 148 -7.43 -12.58 9.07
CA ASP A 148 -7.11 -12.13 10.44
C ASP A 148 -5.91 -12.89 11.06
N ARG A 149 -5.02 -13.44 10.23
CA ARG A 149 -3.84 -14.20 10.64
C ARG A 149 -2.59 -13.36 10.50
N VAL A 150 -1.59 -13.68 11.33
CA VAL A 150 -0.24 -13.13 11.22
C VAL A 150 0.64 -14.20 10.61
N LEU A 151 1.06 -13.98 9.38
CA LEU A 151 1.84 -14.92 8.57
C LEU A 151 3.08 -14.22 8.05
N GLY A 152 4.09 -15.03 7.70
CA GLY A 152 5.23 -14.51 6.93
C GLY A 152 4.72 -13.82 5.66
N ALA A 153 5.08 -12.59 5.44
CA ALA A 153 4.53 -11.79 4.35
C ALA A 153 5.52 -10.76 3.84
N THR A 154 5.24 -10.23 2.67
CA THR A 154 5.83 -9.01 2.12
C THR A 154 4.76 -7.93 2.14
N THR A 155 5.09 -6.76 2.65
CA THR A 155 4.24 -5.57 2.54
C THR A 155 4.54 -4.87 1.22
N GLN A 156 3.50 -4.55 0.47
CA GLN A 156 3.57 -3.83 -0.79
C GLN A 156 2.78 -2.53 -0.64
N LEU A 157 3.38 -1.41 -1.02
CA LEU A 157 2.75 -0.09 -1.06
C LEU A 157 2.66 0.31 -2.52
N PHE A 158 1.44 0.44 -3.04
CA PHE A 158 1.15 0.78 -4.43
C PHE A 158 0.82 2.25 -4.56
N LEU A 159 1.38 2.90 -5.58
CA LEU A 159 1.07 4.26 -5.99
C LEU A 159 0.23 4.21 -7.27
N HIS A 160 -0.89 4.90 -7.28
CA HIS A 160 -1.81 5.02 -8.41
C HIS A 160 -2.09 6.49 -8.74
N ASP A 161 -2.46 6.75 -9.99
CA ASP A 161 -3.08 8.02 -10.37
C ASP A 161 -4.59 8.02 -10.08
N ALA A 162 -5.27 9.11 -10.44
CA ALA A 162 -6.72 9.27 -10.24
C ALA A 162 -7.56 8.31 -11.11
N ASP A 163 -7.01 7.86 -12.24
CA ASP A 163 -7.66 6.89 -13.13
C ASP A 163 -7.43 5.44 -12.71
N GLY A 164 -6.66 5.22 -11.63
CA GLY A 164 -6.35 3.91 -11.08
C GLY A 164 -5.19 3.19 -11.76
N HIS A 165 -4.43 3.87 -12.61
CA HIS A 165 -3.24 3.26 -13.21
C HIS A 165 -2.12 3.11 -12.17
N GLY A 166 -1.56 1.92 -12.07
CA GLY A 166 -0.42 1.66 -11.18
C GLY A 166 0.84 2.34 -11.71
N LEU A 167 1.36 3.30 -10.95
CA LEU A 167 2.55 4.07 -11.32
C LEU A 167 3.83 3.48 -10.75
N HIS A 168 3.79 3.09 -9.48
CA HIS A 168 4.96 2.59 -8.77
C HIS A 168 4.57 1.64 -7.64
N MET A 169 5.51 0.83 -7.19
CA MET A 169 5.33 -0.06 -6.06
C MET A 169 6.59 -0.11 -5.21
N HIS A 170 6.41 0.02 -3.90
CA HIS A 170 7.44 -0.30 -2.92
C HIS A 170 7.14 -1.64 -2.26
N SER A 171 8.16 -2.48 -2.09
CA SER A 171 8.05 -3.76 -1.36
C SER A 171 8.99 -3.77 -0.17
N GLY A 172 8.47 -4.18 0.97
CA GLY A 172 9.21 -4.29 2.22
C GLY A 172 8.83 -5.53 3.04
N PRO A 173 9.43 -5.71 4.22
CA PRO A 173 9.11 -6.79 5.15
C PRO A 173 7.63 -6.80 5.55
N GLY A 174 7.10 -7.97 5.93
CA GLY A 174 5.68 -8.13 6.27
C GLY A 174 5.21 -7.34 7.49
N ASP A 175 6.11 -6.92 8.36
CA ASP A 175 5.85 -6.06 9.52
C ASP A 175 6.03 -4.56 9.23
N ASP A 176 6.32 -4.19 7.99
CA ASP A 176 6.32 -2.80 7.58
C ASP A 176 4.91 -2.20 7.67
N HIS A 177 4.90 -0.91 7.99
CA HIS A 177 3.68 -0.13 8.13
C HIS A 177 3.79 1.17 7.34
N ILE A 178 2.71 1.60 6.71
CA ILE A 178 2.67 2.81 5.88
C ILE A 178 3.28 4.04 6.57
N THR A 179 3.10 4.17 7.88
CA THR A 179 3.65 5.29 8.67
C THR A 179 5.18 5.33 8.74
N ARG A 180 5.86 4.28 8.32
CA ARG A 180 7.34 4.22 8.28
C ARG A 180 7.88 4.17 6.86
N THR A 181 7.06 3.68 5.92
CA THR A 181 7.48 3.43 4.55
C THR A 181 7.06 4.54 3.59
N LEU A 182 6.02 5.31 3.94
CA LEU A 182 5.49 6.33 3.03
C LEU A 182 6.47 7.49 2.82
N GLU A 183 7.08 8.02 3.87
CA GLU A 183 8.03 9.13 3.74
C GLU A 183 9.19 8.78 2.78
N PRO A 184 9.99 7.71 3.00
CA PRO A 184 11.07 7.38 2.07
C PRO A 184 10.57 7.01 0.66
N PHE A 185 9.36 6.47 0.54
CA PHE A 185 8.77 6.20 -0.76
C PHE A 185 8.35 7.50 -1.46
N ALA A 186 7.76 8.47 -0.74
CA ALA A 186 7.41 9.77 -1.28
C ALA A 186 8.65 10.57 -1.70
N GLN A 187 9.72 10.55 -0.92
CA GLN A 187 11.02 11.14 -1.28
C GLN A 187 11.56 10.59 -2.62
N ARG A 188 11.15 9.39 -3.00
CA ARG A 188 11.55 8.77 -4.26
C ARG A 188 10.64 9.15 -5.42
N PHE A 189 9.32 9.04 -5.28
CA PHE A 189 8.41 9.22 -6.42
C PHE A 189 8.03 10.69 -6.68
N VAL A 190 7.96 11.54 -5.65
CA VAL A 190 7.59 12.95 -5.81
C VAL A 190 8.53 13.70 -6.78
N PRO A 191 9.87 13.54 -6.71
CA PRO A 191 10.75 14.14 -7.68
C PRO A 191 10.58 13.65 -9.12
N LEU A 192 10.12 12.39 -9.31
CA LEU A 192 9.86 11.82 -10.63
C LEU A 192 8.62 12.46 -11.29
N ILE A 193 7.62 12.80 -10.50
CA ILE A 193 6.40 13.49 -10.96
C ILE A 193 6.65 14.98 -11.17
N GLY A 194 7.46 15.59 -10.32
CA GLY A 194 7.59 17.02 -10.10
C GLY A 194 6.79 17.45 -8.87
N ARG A 195 7.43 18.11 -7.91
CA ARG A 195 6.80 18.48 -6.63
C ARG A 195 5.57 19.38 -6.84
N ASP A 196 5.65 20.31 -7.77
CA ASP A 196 4.61 21.26 -8.16
C ASP A 196 3.37 20.58 -8.74
N LYS A 197 3.51 19.37 -9.25
CA LYS A 197 2.42 18.56 -9.83
C LYS A 197 1.78 17.60 -8.84
N VAL A 198 2.33 17.44 -7.64
CA VAL A 198 1.74 16.59 -6.59
C VAL A 198 0.95 17.48 -5.63
N ARG A 199 -0.38 17.56 -5.82
CA ARG A 199 -1.28 18.28 -4.92
C ARG A 199 -1.39 17.58 -3.57
N GLY A 200 -1.38 16.26 -3.56
CA GLY A 200 -1.42 15.50 -2.33
C GLY A 200 -1.45 13.99 -2.54
N ILE A 201 -1.27 13.30 -1.43
CA ILE A 201 -1.30 11.84 -1.33
C ILE A 201 -2.56 11.43 -0.57
N VAL A 202 -3.31 10.49 -1.13
CA VAL A 202 -4.53 9.94 -0.53
C VAL A 202 -4.29 8.52 -0.08
N ALA A 203 -4.51 8.23 1.19
CA ALA A 203 -4.36 6.89 1.73
C ALA A 203 -5.42 6.60 2.81
N ASP A 204 -5.55 5.33 3.19
CA ASP A 204 -6.50 4.94 4.20
C ASP A 204 -6.09 5.36 5.63
N GLN A 205 -6.92 5.03 6.63
CA GLN A 205 -6.69 5.38 8.03
C GLN A 205 -5.37 4.84 8.61
N GLU A 206 -4.72 3.86 7.97
CA GLU A 206 -3.43 3.33 8.42
C GLU A 206 -2.32 4.40 8.33
N MET A 207 -2.49 5.40 7.46
CA MET A 207 -1.57 6.53 7.31
C MET A 207 -1.55 7.46 8.54
N ARG A 208 -2.55 7.41 9.40
CA ARG A 208 -2.72 8.35 10.51
C ARG A 208 -1.60 8.26 11.54
N SER A 209 -0.65 9.17 11.45
CA SER A 209 0.49 9.30 12.37
C SER A 209 0.96 10.76 12.41
N VAL A 210 1.03 11.34 13.60
CA VAL A 210 1.54 12.71 13.80
C VAL A 210 2.96 12.84 13.27
N ALA A 211 3.82 11.85 13.51
CA ALA A 211 5.20 11.86 13.00
C ALA A 211 5.25 11.84 11.46
N LEU A 212 4.38 11.06 10.81
CA LEU A 212 4.30 11.03 9.35
C LEU A 212 3.79 12.36 8.79
N PHE A 213 2.75 12.95 9.40
CA PHE A 213 2.21 14.22 8.93
C PHE A 213 3.23 15.34 9.02
N LEU A 214 4.02 15.38 10.11
CA LEU A 214 5.14 16.31 10.24
C LEU A 214 6.23 16.08 9.18
N ALA A 215 6.51 14.82 8.84
CA ALA A 215 7.47 14.49 7.79
C ALA A 215 6.98 14.91 6.40
N LEU A 216 5.70 14.70 6.07
CA LEU A 216 5.11 15.15 4.81
C LEU A 216 5.07 16.69 4.73
N GLU A 217 4.77 17.35 5.82
CA GLU A 217 4.82 18.81 5.91
C GLU A 217 6.22 19.34 5.63
N ALA A 218 7.27 18.69 6.16
CA ALA A 218 8.66 19.01 5.92
C ALA A 218 9.12 18.75 4.46
N MET A 219 8.34 18.02 3.67
CA MET A 219 8.58 17.76 2.25
C MET A 219 7.93 18.85 1.37
N ASP A 220 8.21 20.12 1.66
CA ASP A 220 7.65 21.26 0.95
C ASP A 220 6.12 21.28 0.96
N HIS A 221 5.54 21.11 2.15
CA HIS A 221 4.09 21.04 2.39
C HIS A 221 3.39 20.01 1.49
N LEU A 222 3.93 18.79 1.39
CA LEU A 222 3.29 17.75 0.62
C LEU A 222 1.89 17.46 1.18
N GLY A 223 0.88 17.73 0.36
CA GLY A 223 -0.52 17.54 0.72
C GLY A 223 -0.85 16.08 1.05
N PHE A 224 -1.74 15.88 1.99
CA PHE A 224 -2.30 14.55 2.27
C PHE A 224 -3.79 14.61 2.54
N VAL A 225 -4.46 13.49 2.27
CA VAL A 225 -5.87 13.25 2.63
C VAL A 225 -6.00 11.82 3.19
N THR A 226 -6.62 11.70 4.35
CA THR A 226 -6.91 10.40 4.97
C THR A 226 -8.17 10.48 5.82
N ILE A 227 -8.70 9.33 6.23
CA ILE A 227 -9.88 9.27 7.09
C ILE A 227 -9.50 9.00 8.54
N ALA A 228 -10.24 9.57 9.48
CA ALA A 228 -10.19 9.19 10.87
C ALA A 228 -11.36 8.26 11.25
N PRO A 229 -11.23 7.43 12.29
CA PRO A 229 -12.36 6.72 12.87
C PRO A 229 -13.45 7.70 13.31
N THR A 230 -14.69 7.24 13.30
CA THR A 230 -15.80 8.01 13.90
C THR A 230 -15.40 8.46 15.30
N PRO A 231 -15.48 9.75 15.61
CA PRO A 231 -15.07 10.28 16.91
C PRO A 231 -15.98 9.76 18.01
N THR A 232 -15.41 9.59 19.19
CA THR A 232 -16.21 9.41 20.41
C THR A 232 -16.91 10.73 20.76
N PRO A 233 -18.00 10.75 21.53
CA PRO A 233 -18.69 11.99 21.93
C PRO A 233 -17.75 13.03 22.56
N LYS A 234 -16.75 12.58 23.32
CA LYS A 234 -15.73 13.47 23.90
C LYS A 234 -14.81 14.08 22.86
N GLN A 235 -14.45 13.31 21.83
CA GLN A 235 -13.63 13.81 20.72
C GLN A 235 -14.43 14.74 19.83
N GLU A 236 -15.70 14.41 19.58
CA GLU A 236 -16.62 15.24 18.81
C GLU A 236 -16.82 16.62 19.49
N ALA A 237 -17.02 16.65 20.80
CA ALA A 237 -17.14 17.89 21.55
C ALA A 237 -15.85 18.75 21.58
N ALA A 238 -14.71 18.16 21.20
CA ALA A 238 -13.43 18.84 21.12
C ALA A 238 -13.07 19.27 19.68
N LEU A 239 -13.96 19.04 18.70
CA LEU A 239 -13.78 19.52 17.34
C LEU A 239 -14.17 21.00 17.25
N GLU A 240 -13.30 21.80 16.68
CA GLU A 240 -13.55 23.22 16.40
C GLU A 240 -14.17 23.34 15.01
N VAL A 241 -15.50 23.23 14.92
CA VAL A 241 -16.24 23.36 13.66
C VAL A 241 -16.26 24.82 13.24
N GLN A 242 -15.89 25.09 12.00
CA GLN A 242 -15.91 26.42 11.41
C GLN A 242 -17.15 26.59 10.52
N GLY A 243 -18.00 27.52 10.89
CA GLY A 243 -19.20 27.82 10.12
C GLY A 243 -20.32 26.80 10.28
N LEU A 244 -21.16 26.70 9.28
CA LEU A 244 -22.32 25.81 9.25
C LEU A 244 -22.06 24.61 8.33
N PHE A 245 -22.72 23.50 8.65
CA PHE A 245 -22.77 22.37 7.72
C PHE A 245 -23.55 22.76 6.47
N VAL A 246 -22.95 22.56 5.30
CA VAL A 246 -23.58 22.84 4.00
C VAL A 246 -24.02 21.54 3.33
N PRO A 247 -25.13 21.57 2.55
CA PRO A 247 -25.56 20.41 1.76
C PRO A 247 -24.49 19.99 0.76
N TYR A 248 -24.23 18.67 0.66
CA TYR A 248 -23.17 18.18 -0.20
C TYR A 248 -23.66 17.16 -1.23
N LEU A 249 -24.09 15.98 -0.81
CA LEU A 249 -24.52 14.93 -1.73
C LEU A 249 -26.01 14.65 -1.59
N ARG A 250 -26.63 14.36 -2.74
CA ARG A 250 -28.01 13.90 -2.84
C ARG A 250 -28.05 12.50 -3.43
N ASP A 251 -28.99 11.70 -2.99
CA ASP A 251 -29.31 10.43 -3.62
C ASP A 251 -29.79 10.68 -5.05
N ALA A 252 -29.24 9.90 -6.01
CA ALA A 252 -29.52 10.09 -7.42
C ALA A 252 -30.95 9.72 -7.83
N GLU A 253 -31.60 8.82 -7.08
CA GLU A 253 -32.95 8.35 -7.39
C GLU A 253 -34.03 9.17 -6.69
N SER A 254 -33.86 9.39 -5.39
CA SER A 254 -34.84 10.10 -4.56
C SER A 254 -34.66 11.62 -4.55
N GLY A 255 -33.48 12.13 -4.87
CA GLY A 255 -33.10 13.54 -4.72
C GLY A 255 -32.93 13.97 -3.26
N GLU A 256 -33.09 13.08 -2.31
CA GLU A 256 -32.91 13.36 -0.88
C GLU A 256 -31.46 13.69 -0.55
N LEU A 257 -31.24 14.63 0.36
CA LEU A 257 -29.93 15.01 0.83
C LEU A 257 -29.36 13.93 1.74
N THR A 258 -28.23 13.39 1.35
CA THR A 258 -27.59 12.26 2.04
C THR A 258 -26.35 12.64 2.83
N HIS A 259 -25.67 13.75 2.46
CA HIS A 259 -24.46 14.19 3.14
C HIS A 259 -24.43 15.70 3.33
N TRP A 260 -23.85 16.09 4.47
CA TRP A 260 -23.53 17.47 4.82
C TRP A 260 -22.05 17.56 5.12
N VAL A 261 -21.42 18.69 4.81
CA VAL A 261 -20.00 18.92 5.08
C VAL A 261 -19.78 20.24 5.81
N ALA A 262 -18.73 20.27 6.63
CA ALA A 262 -18.24 21.48 7.28
C ALA A 262 -16.71 21.41 7.44
N HIS A 263 -16.07 22.57 7.48
CA HIS A 263 -14.68 22.67 7.91
C HIS A 263 -14.55 22.56 9.42
N ALA A 264 -13.47 21.96 9.87
CA ALA A 264 -13.10 21.95 11.27
C ALA A 264 -11.58 21.85 11.43
N HIS A 265 -11.10 22.16 12.62
CA HIS A 265 -9.71 21.97 13.00
C HIS A 265 -9.61 21.04 14.20
N THR A 266 -8.47 20.37 14.31
CA THR A 266 -8.13 19.58 15.49
C THR A 266 -6.64 19.58 15.72
N LEU A 267 -6.24 19.38 16.97
CA LEU A 267 -4.85 19.13 17.33
C LEU A 267 -4.62 17.64 17.55
N LEU A 268 -3.97 16.99 16.60
CA LEU A 268 -3.54 15.61 16.76
C LEU A 268 -2.34 15.54 17.68
N GLN A 269 -2.34 14.58 18.61
CA GLN A 269 -1.27 14.41 19.59
C GLN A 269 -0.76 12.97 19.65
N ASP A 270 0.54 12.80 19.59
CA ASP A 270 1.23 11.58 19.99
C ASP A 270 1.91 11.83 21.35
N ARG A 271 1.16 11.54 22.43
CA ARG A 271 1.63 11.77 23.80
C ARG A 271 2.88 10.96 24.15
N ARG A 272 3.12 9.83 23.49
CA ARG A 272 4.28 8.98 23.77
C ARG A 272 5.56 9.59 23.23
N LYS A 273 5.46 10.32 22.13
CA LYS A 273 6.58 10.99 21.47
C LYS A 273 6.64 12.48 21.77
N GLY A 274 5.65 13.03 22.49
CA GLY A 274 5.54 14.46 22.73
C GLY A 274 5.31 15.30 21.48
N LEU A 275 4.75 14.69 20.43
CA LEU A 275 4.51 15.36 19.14
C LEU A 275 3.07 15.83 19.04
N SER A 276 2.86 16.95 18.37
CA SER A 276 1.54 17.46 18.01
C SER A 276 1.53 17.98 16.59
N TYR A 277 0.37 17.92 15.94
CA TYR A 277 0.16 18.39 14.58
C TYR A 277 -1.23 19.06 14.47
N PRO A 278 -1.30 20.37 14.13
CA PRO A 278 -2.55 21.02 13.78
C PRO A 278 -3.04 20.46 12.45
N CYS A 279 -4.25 19.94 12.41
CA CYS A 279 -4.78 19.26 11.24
C CYS A 279 -6.12 19.88 10.84
N GLU A 280 -6.25 20.14 9.56
CA GLU A 280 -7.51 20.51 8.93
C GLU A 280 -8.41 19.29 8.81
N LEU A 281 -9.69 19.51 8.91
CA LEU A 281 -10.72 18.49 8.80
C LEU A 281 -11.84 18.92 7.85
N THR A 282 -12.24 18.02 6.98
CA THR A 282 -13.58 18.05 6.41
C THR A 282 -14.46 17.08 7.21
N LEU A 283 -15.42 17.60 7.93
CA LEU A 283 -16.42 16.78 8.64
C LEU A 283 -17.56 16.46 7.71
N VAL A 284 -17.84 15.19 7.54
CA VAL A 284 -18.95 14.71 6.71
C VAL A 284 -19.97 14.03 7.60
N VAL A 285 -21.23 14.49 7.54
CA VAL A 285 -22.36 13.83 8.17
C VAL A 285 -23.06 12.96 7.14
N ASP A 286 -22.96 11.65 7.28
CA ASP A 286 -23.63 10.66 6.42
C ASP A 286 -24.98 10.25 7.02
N CYS A 287 -26.07 10.59 6.35
CA CYS A 287 -27.45 10.35 6.77
C CYS A 287 -28.11 9.15 6.06
N ARG A 288 -27.40 8.41 5.20
CA ARG A 288 -27.98 7.33 4.37
C ARG A 288 -28.63 6.18 5.16
N SER A 289 -28.25 5.96 6.39
CA SER A 289 -28.68 4.79 7.15
C SER A 289 -29.95 5.00 7.98
N GLY A 290 -30.61 6.18 7.88
CA GLY A 290 -31.77 6.52 8.73
C GLY A 290 -31.47 6.59 10.24
N LEU A 291 -30.21 6.43 10.63
CA LEU A 291 -29.70 6.70 11.97
C LEU A 291 -29.31 8.16 12.10
N PRO A 292 -29.23 8.71 13.33
CA PRO A 292 -28.63 10.03 13.52
C PRO A 292 -27.28 10.05 12.79
N GLY A 293 -27.09 11.04 11.93
CA GLY A 293 -26.03 11.08 10.93
C GLY A 293 -24.68 10.69 11.49
N ARG A 294 -24.01 9.77 10.80
CA ARG A 294 -22.68 9.32 11.20
C ARG A 294 -21.65 10.37 10.81
N LEU A 295 -20.90 10.85 11.79
CA LEU A 295 -19.81 11.79 11.55
C LEU A 295 -18.57 11.07 11.04
N VAL A 296 -18.07 11.48 9.88
CA VAL A 296 -16.88 10.94 9.24
C VAL A 296 -15.85 12.06 9.07
N PRO A 297 -14.80 12.10 9.89
CA PRO A 297 -13.76 13.11 9.75
C PRO A 297 -12.74 12.71 8.67
N VAL A 298 -12.54 13.59 7.71
CA VAL A 298 -11.47 13.48 6.71
C VAL A 298 -10.35 14.43 7.12
N LEU A 299 -9.20 13.88 7.48
CA LEU A 299 -8.00 14.62 7.86
C LEU A 299 -7.23 15.04 6.63
N HIS A 300 -6.77 16.29 6.57
CA HIS A 300 -5.94 16.81 5.50
C HIS A 300 -5.06 17.98 5.96
N ASN A 301 -4.11 18.38 5.14
CA ASN A 301 -3.34 19.60 5.26
C ASN A 301 -3.44 20.48 4.00
N LEU A 302 -4.48 20.28 3.20
CA LEU A 302 -4.76 21.09 2.02
C LEU A 302 -5.18 22.48 2.48
N ARG A 303 -4.67 23.52 1.81
CA ARG A 303 -4.98 24.91 2.20
C ARG A 303 -6.41 25.26 1.81
N GLU A 304 -7.15 25.76 2.79
CA GLU A 304 -8.58 26.10 2.67
C GLU A 304 -8.85 27.14 1.57
N GLU A 305 -7.94 28.07 1.39
CA GLU A 305 -8.04 29.16 0.39
C GLU A 305 -8.09 28.64 -1.06
N GLU A 306 -7.67 27.40 -1.27
CA GLU A 306 -7.49 26.83 -2.61
C GLU A 306 -8.57 25.78 -2.97
N LEU A 307 -9.39 25.33 -2.00
CA LEU A 307 -10.26 24.18 -2.24
C LEU A 307 -11.63 24.31 -1.56
N PRO A 308 -12.73 23.99 -2.29
CA PRO A 308 -14.06 23.82 -1.69
C PRO A 308 -14.06 22.77 -0.57
N VAL A 309 -14.88 22.97 0.44
CA VAL A 309 -14.95 22.13 1.66
C VAL A 309 -15.16 20.63 1.39
N GLU A 310 -15.84 20.31 0.30
CA GLU A 310 -16.15 18.94 -0.11
C GLU A 310 -14.99 18.22 -0.78
N VAL A 311 -13.99 18.92 -1.31
CA VAL A 311 -12.92 18.33 -2.12
C VAL A 311 -12.14 17.26 -1.36
N PRO A 312 -11.73 17.43 -0.09
CA PRO A 312 -11.00 16.36 0.61
C PRO A 312 -11.81 15.07 0.72
N HIS A 313 -13.12 15.15 0.92
CA HIS A 313 -13.98 13.97 0.97
C HIS A 313 -14.15 13.34 -0.42
N THR A 314 -14.42 14.16 -1.46
CA THR A 314 -14.55 13.68 -2.85
C THR A 314 -13.30 12.91 -3.26
N VAL A 315 -12.13 13.52 -3.08
CA VAL A 315 -10.84 12.90 -3.40
C VAL A 315 -10.63 11.61 -2.60
N TYR A 316 -11.05 11.57 -1.34
CA TYR A 316 -10.95 10.33 -0.56
C TYR A 316 -11.88 9.23 -1.07
N VAL A 317 -13.10 9.58 -1.50
CA VAL A 317 -14.09 8.62 -2.02
C VAL A 317 -13.67 8.08 -3.38
N ASP A 318 -13.16 8.93 -4.26
CA ASP A 318 -12.67 8.53 -5.60
C ASP A 318 -11.59 7.43 -5.52
N ARG A 319 -10.88 7.33 -4.40
CA ARG A 319 -9.97 6.23 -4.11
C ARG A 319 -10.63 4.86 -4.25
N TRP A 320 -11.89 4.72 -3.81
CA TRP A 320 -12.59 3.44 -3.81
C TRP A 320 -12.86 2.95 -5.23
N GLU A 321 -13.34 3.81 -6.10
CA GLU A 321 -13.67 3.41 -7.46
C GLU A 321 -12.41 3.07 -8.28
N SER A 322 -11.39 3.90 -8.20
CA SER A 322 -10.16 3.70 -8.96
C SER A 322 -9.32 2.53 -8.42
N GLN A 323 -9.08 2.49 -7.12
CA GLN A 323 -8.12 1.59 -6.48
C GLN A 323 -8.67 0.19 -6.22
N GLU A 324 -9.85 0.04 -5.62
CA GLU A 324 -10.43 -1.27 -5.38
C GLU A 324 -10.75 -2.01 -6.67
N ARG A 325 -11.24 -1.30 -7.69
CA ARG A 325 -11.48 -1.86 -9.01
C ARG A 325 -10.20 -2.42 -9.61
N VAL A 326 -9.11 -1.65 -9.58
CA VAL A 326 -7.81 -2.10 -10.10
C VAL A 326 -7.30 -3.33 -9.35
N PHE A 327 -7.33 -3.34 -8.02
CA PHE A 327 -6.90 -4.53 -7.27
C PHE A 327 -7.78 -5.75 -7.54
N ARG A 328 -9.08 -5.57 -7.68
CA ARG A 328 -10.00 -6.65 -8.04
C ARG A 328 -9.66 -7.22 -9.42
N ASP A 329 -9.43 -6.35 -10.40
CA ASP A 329 -9.09 -6.75 -11.76
C ASP A 329 -7.68 -7.40 -11.82
N MET A 330 -6.71 -6.87 -11.09
CA MET A 330 -5.38 -7.49 -10.96
C MET A 330 -5.43 -8.86 -10.26
N ARG A 331 -6.32 -9.05 -9.29
CA ARG A 331 -6.56 -10.38 -8.70
C ARG A 331 -7.14 -11.34 -9.72
N ALA A 332 -8.17 -10.92 -10.47
CA ALA A 332 -8.87 -11.75 -11.42
C ALA A 332 -8.03 -12.08 -12.65
N CYS A 333 -7.26 -11.12 -13.16
CA CYS A 333 -6.57 -11.23 -14.44
C CYS A 333 -5.07 -11.48 -14.35
N GLN A 334 -4.42 -11.12 -13.24
CA GLN A 334 -2.96 -11.14 -13.09
C GLN A 334 -2.48 -11.98 -11.92
N ASN A 335 -3.36 -12.72 -11.27
CA ASN A 335 -3.00 -13.57 -10.14
C ASN A 335 -2.17 -12.85 -9.05
N LEU A 336 -2.52 -11.60 -8.74
CA LEU A 336 -1.78 -10.75 -7.81
C LEU A 336 -1.58 -11.42 -6.43
N ASP A 337 -2.52 -12.28 -6.01
CA ASP A 337 -2.50 -13.01 -4.73
C ASP A 337 -1.69 -14.30 -4.77
N VAL A 338 -1.25 -14.72 -5.95
CA VAL A 338 -0.59 -16.01 -6.08
C VAL A 338 0.77 -16.00 -5.41
N ASN A 339 1.00 -17.05 -4.66
CA ASN A 339 2.23 -17.30 -3.95
C ASN A 339 3.12 -18.28 -4.70
N TYR A 340 4.33 -17.84 -5.03
CA TYR A 340 5.31 -18.66 -5.73
C TYR A 340 6.07 -19.64 -4.83
N GLY A 341 5.82 -19.64 -3.51
CA GLY A 341 6.49 -20.50 -2.54
C GLY A 341 5.92 -21.93 -2.46
N HIS A 342 6.79 -22.92 -2.24
CA HIS A 342 6.44 -24.34 -2.23
C HIS A 342 6.04 -24.92 -0.86
N LYS A 343 6.39 -24.26 0.25
CA LYS A 343 6.18 -24.82 1.59
C LYS A 343 5.54 -23.76 2.52
N LYS A 344 4.51 -24.17 3.23
CA LYS A 344 3.98 -23.42 4.36
C LYS A 344 4.92 -23.65 5.55
N VAL A 345 5.54 -22.59 6.05
CA VAL A 345 6.28 -22.63 7.32
C VAL A 345 5.51 -21.82 8.33
N LEU A 346 5.20 -22.44 9.46
CA LEU A 346 4.65 -21.74 10.61
C LEU A 346 5.76 -20.88 11.20
N VAL A 347 5.61 -19.57 11.07
CA VAL A 347 6.53 -18.60 11.70
C VAL A 347 5.96 -18.20 13.04
N PRO A 348 6.78 -18.14 14.12
CA PRO A 348 6.30 -17.66 15.41
C PRO A 348 5.64 -16.29 15.29
N ASN A 349 4.41 -16.21 15.78
CA ASN A 349 3.66 -14.95 15.74
C ASN A 349 4.04 -14.07 16.93
N ARG A 350 5.08 -13.26 16.77
CA ARG A 350 5.59 -12.34 17.81
C ARG A 350 4.52 -11.43 18.41
N ARG A 351 3.47 -11.10 17.65
CA ARG A 351 2.36 -10.27 18.18
C ARG A 351 1.47 -11.08 19.12
N VAL A 352 1.18 -12.34 18.76
CA VAL A 352 0.43 -13.25 19.64
C VAL A 352 1.26 -13.60 20.86
N GLU A 353 2.56 -13.85 20.68
CA GLU A 353 3.49 -14.09 21.79
C GLU A 353 3.52 -12.91 22.77
N ARG A 354 3.70 -11.67 22.26
CA ARG A 354 3.66 -10.46 23.11
C ARG A 354 2.31 -10.28 23.80
N LYS A 355 1.18 -10.57 23.13
CA LYS A 355 -0.15 -10.53 23.76
C LYS A 355 -0.29 -11.59 24.83
N ARG A 356 0.18 -12.82 24.54
CA ARG A 356 0.20 -13.92 25.52
C ARG A 356 1.02 -13.53 26.75
N ASP A 357 2.24 -13.05 26.53
CA ASP A 357 3.14 -12.65 27.62
C ASP A 357 2.55 -11.49 28.46
N ALA A 358 1.91 -10.52 27.80
CA ALA A 358 1.21 -9.43 28.49
C ALA A 358 0.00 -9.92 29.29
N LEU A 359 -0.73 -10.92 28.77
CA LEU A 359 -1.84 -11.55 29.50
C LEU A 359 -1.34 -12.39 30.67
N GLN A 360 -0.27 -13.16 30.49
CA GLN A 360 0.37 -13.92 31.55
C GLN A 360 0.87 -12.99 32.68
N HIS A 361 1.46 -11.85 32.33
CA HIS A 361 1.88 -10.86 33.33
C HIS A 361 0.70 -10.26 34.09
N LYS A 362 -0.42 -9.96 33.39
CA LYS A 362 -1.65 -9.52 34.04
C LYS A 362 -2.21 -10.58 35.01
N LEU A 363 -2.25 -11.83 34.57
CA LEU A 363 -2.72 -12.97 35.35
C LEU A 363 -1.91 -13.10 36.63
N HIS A 364 -0.58 -13.10 36.54
CA HIS A 364 0.31 -13.13 37.67
C HIS A 364 0.11 -11.93 38.64
N THR A 365 -0.17 -10.76 38.09
CA THR A 365 -0.49 -9.58 38.92
C THR A 365 -1.80 -9.75 39.67
N TRP A 366 -2.82 -10.33 39.03
CA TRP A 366 -4.09 -10.65 39.66
C TRP A 366 -3.95 -11.72 40.73
N ASP A 367 -3.18 -12.79 40.50
CA ASP A 367 -2.92 -13.85 41.46
C ASP A 367 -2.26 -13.27 42.75
N LYS A 368 -1.28 -12.38 42.57
CA LYS A 368 -0.67 -11.67 43.73
C LYS A 368 -1.68 -10.82 44.49
N ARG A 369 -2.60 -10.14 43.81
CA ARG A 369 -3.65 -9.33 44.47
C ARG A 369 -4.64 -10.21 45.21
N VAL A 370 -5.05 -11.33 44.64
CA VAL A 370 -5.92 -12.31 45.29
C VAL A 370 -5.28 -12.89 46.54
N ALA A 371 -4.02 -13.33 46.42
CA ALA A 371 -3.27 -13.86 47.58
C ALA A 371 -3.11 -12.81 48.71
N THR A 372 -2.88 -11.54 48.34
CA THR A 372 -2.80 -10.45 49.33
C THR A 372 -4.15 -10.18 49.97
N ALA A 373 -5.25 -10.21 49.22
CA ALA A 373 -6.59 -10.04 49.77
C ALA A 373 -6.97 -11.18 50.69
N GLN A 374 -6.68 -12.42 50.30
CA GLN A 374 -6.93 -13.61 51.13
C GLN A 374 -6.16 -13.55 52.45
N ARG A 375 -4.88 -13.16 52.42
CA ARG A 375 -4.08 -12.99 53.61
C ARG A 375 -4.67 -11.92 54.55
N LYS A 376 -5.07 -10.76 54.01
CA LYS A 376 -5.73 -9.72 54.79
C LYS A 376 -7.05 -10.17 55.40
N THR A 377 -7.84 -10.93 54.64
CA THR A 377 -9.10 -11.47 55.15
C THR A 377 -8.84 -12.44 56.30
N HIS A 378 -7.80 -13.26 56.22
CA HIS A 378 -7.41 -14.17 57.32
C HIS A 378 -6.93 -13.39 58.55
N GLU A 379 -6.06 -12.40 58.34
CA GLU A 379 -5.59 -11.51 59.45
C GLU A 379 -6.75 -10.79 60.15
N TYR A 380 -7.79 -10.36 59.40
CA TYR A 380 -8.98 -9.76 60.01
C TYR A 380 -9.87 -10.78 60.75
N ALA A 381 -9.97 -12.02 60.22
CA ALA A 381 -10.74 -13.07 60.89
C ALA A 381 -10.10 -13.57 62.19
N GLU A 382 -8.76 -13.43 62.35
CA GLU A 382 -8.05 -13.75 63.58
C GLU A 382 -8.14 -12.65 64.64
N GLN A 383 -8.59 -11.44 64.26
CA GLN A 383 -8.73 -10.29 65.16
C GLN A 383 -10.14 -10.16 65.76
N ILE A 384 -11.10 -10.96 65.31
CA ILE A 384 -12.47 -11.05 65.81
C ILE A 384 -12.61 -12.27 66.73
#